data_9bca9a4a9cac5f37d4e0abe3f0be09a9
#
_entry.id   9bca9a4a9cac5f37d4e0abe3f0be09a9
#
_cell.length_a   1.000
_cell.length_b   1.000
_cell.length_c   1.000
_cell.angle_alpha   90.00
_cell.angle_beta   90.00
_cell.angle_gamma   90.00
#
_symmetry.space_group_name_H-M   'P 1'
#
loop_
_entity.id
_entity.type
_entity.pdbx_description
1 polymer ?
#
loop_
_entity_poly.entity_id
_entity_poly.type
_entity_poly.pdbx_seq_one_letter_code
_entity_poly.pdbx_strand_id
1 'polypeptide(L)' 'MKINEYQELAMTTLNPELSKRDVLINSVMGLCGESGEAIDIVKKWMAQGHELDKEHLAKELGDVAWYLAEAATALDI' A
#
# COMPACT_ATOMS: atom_id res chain seq x y z
N MET A 1 5.46 10.87 -12.99
CA MET A 1 4.15 10.17 -13.16
C MET A 1 3.11 10.85 -12.28
N LYS A 2 1.93 11.10 -12.82
CA LYS A 2 0.83 11.66 -12.03
C LYS A 2 0.15 10.56 -11.22
N ILE A 3 -0.50 10.94 -10.12
CA ILE A 3 -1.19 9.98 -9.24
C ILE A 3 -2.25 9.17 -10.01
N ASN A 4 -3.02 9.82 -10.88
CA ASN A 4 -4.04 9.14 -11.66
C ASN A 4 -3.43 8.10 -12.62
N GLU A 5 -2.29 8.42 -13.22
CA GLU A 5 -1.57 7.48 -14.07
C GLU A 5 -1.08 6.27 -13.26
N TYR A 6 -0.55 6.51 -12.07
CA TYR A 6 -0.15 5.44 -11.16
C TYR A 6 -1.32 4.53 -10.84
N GLN A 7 -2.49 5.11 -10.52
CA GLN A 7 -3.69 4.32 -10.19
C GLN A 7 -4.09 3.41 -11.35
N GLU A 8 -4.09 3.92 -12.57
CA GLU A 8 -4.42 3.12 -13.75
C GLU A 8 -3.45 1.94 -13.92
N LEU A 9 -2.16 2.21 -13.79
CA LEU A 9 -1.14 1.16 -13.93
C LEU A 9 -1.23 0.15 -12.79
N ALA A 10 -1.41 0.60 -11.56
CA ALA A 10 -1.50 -0.29 -10.40
C ALA A 10 -2.69 -1.24 -10.52
N MET A 11 -3.81 -0.76 -11.02
CA MET A 11 -5.03 -1.57 -11.11
C MET A 11 -4.98 -2.62 -12.21
N THR A 12 -3.98 -2.61 -13.07
CA THR A 12 -3.79 -3.70 -14.03
C THR A 12 -3.49 -5.03 -13.35
N THR A 13 -3.04 -5.01 -12.09
CA THR A 13 -2.73 -6.22 -11.33
C THR A 13 -3.85 -6.62 -10.35
N LEU A 14 -4.93 -5.85 -10.30
CA LEU A 14 -6.07 -6.18 -9.44
C LEU A 14 -6.81 -7.42 -9.95
N ASN A 15 -7.19 -8.31 -9.04
CA ASN A 15 -8.00 -9.47 -9.39
C ASN A 15 -9.39 -8.99 -9.86
N PRO A 16 -9.75 -9.20 -11.14
CA PRO A 16 -11.01 -8.68 -11.70
C PRO A 16 -12.25 -9.41 -11.20
N GLU A 17 -12.08 -10.55 -10.52
CA GLU A 17 -13.19 -11.34 -10.02
C GLU A 17 -13.71 -10.88 -8.67
N LEU A 18 -12.99 -10.00 -7.98
CA LEU A 18 -13.44 -9.46 -6.69
C LEU A 18 -14.60 -8.48 -6.89
N SER A 19 -15.59 -8.58 -6.00
CA SER A 19 -16.68 -7.61 -5.94
C SER A 19 -16.14 -6.25 -5.45
N LYS A 20 -16.84 -5.15 -5.74
CA LYS A 20 -16.47 -3.83 -5.21
C LYS A 20 -16.34 -3.83 -3.70
N ARG A 21 -17.25 -4.54 -3.01
CA ARG A 21 -17.20 -4.67 -1.56
C ARG A 21 -15.89 -5.32 -1.11
N ASP A 22 -15.53 -6.43 -1.73
CA ASP A 22 -14.31 -7.16 -1.36
C ASP A 22 -13.05 -6.39 -1.72
N VAL A 23 -13.05 -5.66 -2.83
CA VAL A 23 -11.94 -4.76 -3.19
C VAL A 23 -11.75 -3.69 -2.11
N LEU A 24 -12.83 -3.07 -1.65
CA LEU A 24 -12.76 -2.06 -0.60
C LEU A 24 -12.23 -2.63 0.71
N ILE A 25 -12.75 -3.78 1.14
CA ILE A 25 -12.30 -4.42 2.38
C ILE A 25 -10.82 -4.79 2.28
N ASN A 26 -10.42 -5.44 1.19
CA ASN A 26 -9.03 -5.85 0.97
C ASN A 26 -8.10 -4.65 0.99
N SER A 27 -8.49 -3.56 0.34
CA SER A 27 -7.64 -2.37 0.22
C SER A 27 -7.39 -1.69 1.57
N VAL A 28 -8.43 -1.52 2.37
CA VAL A 28 -8.28 -0.86 3.67
C VAL A 28 -7.52 -1.74 4.66
N MET A 29 -7.79 -3.05 4.65
CA MET A 29 -7.03 -3.99 5.49
C MET A 29 -5.55 -4.02 5.09
N GLY A 30 -5.27 -4.07 3.79
CA GLY A 30 -3.90 -4.06 3.29
C GLY A 30 -3.19 -2.75 3.59
N LEU A 31 -3.86 -1.62 3.41
CA LEU A 31 -3.30 -0.30 3.73
C LEU A 31 -2.87 -0.22 5.20
N CYS A 32 -3.71 -0.68 6.11
CA CYS A 32 -3.40 -0.69 7.54
C CYS A 32 -2.23 -1.63 7.85
N GLY A 33 -2.24 -2.84 7.28
CA GLY A 33 -1.18 -3.82 7.51
C GLY A 33 0.18 -3.34 7.01
N GLU A 34 0.24 -2.83 5.79
CA GLU A 34 1.50 -2.36 5.21
C GLU A 34 2.00 -1.10 5.89
N SER A 35 1.10 -0.21 6.32
CA SER A 35 1.49 0.96 7.10
C SER A 35 2.09 0.55 8.45
N GLY A 36 1.55 -0.49 9.07
CA GLY A 36 2.09 -1.06 10.30
C GLY A 36 3.48 -1.64 10.11
N GLU A 37 3.72 -2.33 9.01
CA GLU A 37 5.06 -2.85 8.69
C GLU A 37 6.06 -1.72 8.44
N ALA A 38 5.63 -0.66 7.75
CA ALA A 38 6.48 0.50 7.50
C ALA A 38 6.91 1.17 8.81
N ILE A 39 6.00 1.40 9.75
CA ILE A 39 6.34 2.03 11.03
C ILE A 39 7.24 1.11 11.87
N ASP A 40 7.11 -0.20 11.77
CA ASP A 40 7.97 -1.13 12.49
C ASP A 40 9.42 -1.00 12.04
N ILE A 41 9.66 -0.83 10.74
CA ILE A 41 11.00 -0.60 10.19
C ILE A 41 11.61 0.68 10.77
N VAL A 42 10.83 1.76 10.79
CA VAL A 42 11.28 3.05 11.34
C VAL A 42 11.53 2.96 12.84
N LYS A 43 10.67 2.26 13.56
CA LYS A 43 10.80 2.05 15.00
C LYS A 43 12.09 1.31 15.35
N LYS A 44 12.45 0.29 14.61
CA LYS A 44 13.69 -0.47 14.83
C LYS A 44 14.91 0.42 14.61
N TRP A 45 14.88 1.26 13.58
CA TRP A 45 15.95 2.22 13.33
C TRP A 45 16.06 3.25 14.46
N MET A 46 14.94 3.84 14.86
CA MET A 46 14.91 4.94 15.84
C MET A 46 15.16 4.47 17.27
N ALA A 47 14.51 3.40 17.68
CA ALA A 47 14.44 3.01 19.09
C ALA A 47 15.39 1.85 19.46
N GLN A 48 15.82 1.05 18.49
CA GLN A 48 16.59 -0.17 18.75
C GLN A 48 18.01 -0.15 18.17
N GLY A 49 18.43 1.00 17.62
CA GLY A 49 19.79 1.17 17.13
C GLY A 49 20.13 0.41 15.85
N HIS A 50 19.14 -0.08 15.13
CA HIS A 50 19.36 -0.71 13.83
C HIS A 50 19.63 0.33 12.76
N GLU A 51 20.33 -0.06 11.70
CA GLU A 51 20.43 0.80 10.51
C GLU A 51 19.07 0.87 9.82
N LEU A 52 18.78 2.00 9.17
CA LEU A 52 17.54 2.14 8.40
C LEU A 52 17.61 1.28 7.15
N ASP A 53 16.72 0.30 7.06
CA ASP A 53 16.58 -0.54 5.86
C ASP A 53 15.72 0.20 4.83
N LYS A 54 16.41 1.01 4.01
CA LYS A 54 15.74 1.87 3.03
C LYS A 54 15.02 1.08 1.95
N GLU A 55 15.60 -0.04 1.51
CA GLU A 55 15.01 -0.86 0.46
C GLU A 55 13.72 -1.52 0.94
N HIS A 56 13.73 -2.07 2.14
CA HIS A 56 12.55 -2.69 2.73
C HIS A 56 11.46 -1.64 2.98
N LEU A 57 11.84 -0.48 3.52
CA LEU A 57 10.89 0.61 3.75
C LEU A 57 10.27 1.10 2.43
N ALA A 58 11.08 1.25 1.38
CA ALA A 58 10.57 1.67 0.07
C ALA A 58 9.57 0.65 -0.49
N LYS A 59 9.83 -0.65 -0.30
CA LYS A 59 8.90 -1.70 -0.71
C LYS A 59 7.57 -1.59 0.02
N GLU A 60 7.60 -1.41 1.34
CA GLU A 60 6.38 -1.26 2.13
C GLU A 60 5.59 0.00 1.75
N LEU A 61 6.28 1.11 1.48
CA LEU A 61 5.63 2.34 1.01
C LEU A 61 5.01 2.15 -0.37
N GLY A 62 5.65 1.36 -1.24
CA GLY A 62 5.08 0.99 -2.53
C GLY A 62 3.79 0.19 -2.37
N ASP A 63 3.77 -0.74 -1.43
CA ASP A 63 2.58 -1.54 -1.12
C ASP A 63 1.46 -0.66 -0.56
N VAL A 64 1.78 0.31 0.30
CA VAL A 64 0.82 1.30 0.79
C VAL A 64 0.19 2.07 -0.37
N ALA A 65 1.00 2.53 -1.31
CA ALA A 65 0.51 3.27 -2.49
C ALA A 65 -0.41 2.39 -3.34
N TRP A 66 -0.08 1.10 -3.51
CA TRP A 66 -0.90 0.17 -4.28
C TRP A 66 -2.28 -0.02 -3.62
N TYR A 67 -2.32 -0.23 -2.32
CA TYR A 67 -3.59 -0.39 -1.60
C TYR A 67 -4.41 0.89 -1.61
N LEU A 68 -3.76 2.06 -1.57
CA LEU A 68 -4.47 3.33 -1.70
C LEU A 68 -5.14 3.46 -3.08
N ALA A 69 -4.43 3.07 -4.14
CA ALA A 69 -4.98 3.05 -5.49
C ALA A 69 -6.18 2.09 -5.59
N GLU A 70 -6.08 0.94 -4.97
CA GLU A 70 -7.17 -0.05 -4.93
C GLU A 70 -8.40 0.52 -4.22
N ALA A 71 -8.21 1.18 -3.07
CA ALA A 71 -9.31 1.79 -2.31
C ALA A 71 -9.99 2.91 -3.10
N ALA A 72 -9.20 3.76 -3.74
CA ALA A 72 -9.74 4.85 -4.58
C ALA A 72 -10.57 4.27 -5.72
N THR A 73 -10.10 3.21 -6.34
CA THR A 73 -10.82 2.54 -7.43
C THR A 73 -12.15 1.95 -6.94
N ALA A 74 -12.17 1.34 -5.76
CA ALA A 74 -13.40 0.80 -5.17
C ALA A 74 -14.43 1.89 -4.86
N LEU A 75 -13.97 3.12 -4.60
CA LEU A 75 -14.81 4.27 -4.31
C LEU A 75 -15.16 5.11 -5.55
N ASP A 76 -14.72 4.67 -6.72
CA ASP A 76 -14.93 5.37 -8.00
C ASP A 76 -14.29 6.76 -8.02
N ILE A 77 -13.15 6.89 -7.38
CA ILE A 77 -12.38 8.14 -7.37
C ILE A 77 -11.35 8.12 -8.51
#